data_b71443795c8c880e92880e0140af868d
#
_entry.id   b71443795c8c880e92880e0140af868d
#
_cell.length_a   1.000
_cell.length_b   1.000
_cell.length_c   1.000
_cell.angle_alpha   90.00
_cell.angle_beta   90.00
_cell.angle_gamma   90.00
#
_symmetry.space_group_name_H-M   'P 1'
#
loop_
_entity.id
_entity.type
_entity.pdbx_description
1 polymer ?
#
loop_
_entity_poly.entity_id
_entity_poly.type
_entity_poly.pdbx_seq_one_letter_code
_entity_poly.pdbx_strand_id
1 'polypeptide(L)'
;MERKDALYEGKAKIIYTTDRPDEYLVYYKDDATAGNGAKRGTIADKGVMNNKMTAFFFDLLAKEGIPHHYISMPSDREMIVKKLTIIPLEVIIRNVAAGSLAQRLGLEEGVPMPFPVIEYCYKNDDLGDPMLNRYHIRAMKIATDAELDEIEHMSLKINDVLTKFLKTKRVDLIDFKLEFGKDVDGNIILADEISPDNCRFWDSDTKEKLDKDRFRRDLGNVEDAYKEKLHRLTGEA
;
A
#
# COMPACT_ATOMS: atom_id res chain seq x y z
N MET A 1 13.17 15.82 16.70
CA MET A 1 13.69 14.81 15.76
C MET A 1 14.31 15.52 14.58
N GLU A 2 15.53 15.19 14.25
CA GLU A 2 16.29 15.81 13.17
C GLU A 2 16.45 14.81 12.02
N ARG A 3 16.13 15.26 10.80
CA ARG A 3 16.36 14.49 9.57
C ARG A 3 17.86 14.48 9.26
N LYS A 4 18.39 13.29 8.95
CA LYS A 4 19.80 13.08 8.58
C LYS A 4 19.92 12.62 7.13
N ASP A 5 20.76 11.64 6.88
CA ASP A 5 21.09 11.19 5.53
C ASP A 5 19.94 10.44 4.86
N ALA A 6 19.81 10.64 3.55
CA ALA A 6 18.93 9.81 2.74
C ALA A 6 19.50 8.39 2.68
N LEU A 7 18.71 7.43 3.18
CA LEU A 7 19.05 6.02 3.18
C LEU A 7 18.66 5.33 1.87
N TYR A 8 17.50 5.70 1.34
CA TYR A 8 16.94 5.09 0.14
C TYR A 8 15.97 6.07 -0.53
N GLU A 9 16.05 6.16 -1.86
CA GLU A 9 15.08 6.89 -2.67
C GLU A 9 14.38 5.93 -3.63
N GLY A 10 13.07 5.77 -3.43
CA GLY A 10 12.19 5.00 -4.30
C GLY A 10 11.41 5.86 -5.28
N LYS A 11 10.48 5.23 -5.99
CA LYS A 11 9.63 5.85 -7.02
C LYS A 11 8.75 6.98 -6.46
N ALA A 12 8.22 6.82 -5.25
CA ALA A 12 7.25 7.74 -4.64
C ALA A 12 7.68 8.30 -3.28
N LYS A 13 8.74 7.78 -2.68
CA LYS A 13 9.18 8.10 -1.31
C LYS A 13 10.70 8.19 -1.20
N ILE A 14 11.16 8.98 -0.23
CA ILE A 14 12.55 9.00 0.22
C ILE A 14 12.55 8.63 1.70
N ILE A 15 13.41 7.71 2.09
CA ILE A 15 13.60 7.28 3.47
C ILE A 15 14.87 7.94 4.01
N TYR A 16 14.74 8.63 5.13
CA TYR A 16 15.85 9.28 5.83
C TYR A 16 16.11 8.62 7.16
N THR A 17 17.37 8.55 7.55
CA THR A 17 17.76 8.31 8.94
C THR A 17 17.44 9.53 9.80
N THR A 18 17.31 9.31 11.12
CA THR A 18 17.02 10.36 12.08
C THR A 18 18.05 10.35 13.22
N ASP A 19 17.95 11.29 14.14
CA ASP A 19 18.70 11.30 15.41
C ASP A 19 18.28 10.14 16.34
N ARG A 20 17.19 9.42 16.03
CA ARG A 20 16.73 8.21 16.73
C ARG A 20 17.06 6.97 15.89
N PRO A 21 17.88 6.03 16.41
CA PRO A 21 18.40 4.91 15.63
C PRO A 21 17.34 3.86 15.26
N ASP A 22 16.20 3.87 15.93
CA ASP A 22 15.06 2.96 15.80
C ASP A 22 13.91 3.54 14.97
N GLU A 23 14.08 4.76 14.45
CA GLU A 23 13.05 5.46 13.67
C GLU A 23 13.62 5.96 12.34
N TYR A 24 12.76 5.95 11.31
CA TYR A 24 13.00 6.57 10.02
C TYR A 24 12.01 7.70 9.77
N LEU A 25 12.42 8.67 8.95
CA LEU A 25 11.54 9.67 8.38
C LEU A 25 11.28 9.31 6.91
N VAL A 26 10.02 9.17 6.55
CA VAL A 26 9.56 8.92 5.19
C VAL A 26 9.04 10.23 4.60
N TYR A 27 9.62 10.67 3.49
CA TYR A 27 9.14 11.81 2.71
C TYR A 27 8.38 11.33 1.49
N TYR A 28 7.14 11.80 1.31
CA TYR A 28 6.28 11.45 0.20
C TYR A 28 6.42 12.43 -0.96
N LYS A 29 6.78 11.91 -2.13
CA LYS A 29 6.99 12.65 -3.38
C LYS A 29 5.69 12.76 -4.18
N ASP A 30 5.64 13.74 -5.09
CA ASP A 30 4.55 13.88 -6.06
C ASP A 30 4.78 13.05 -7.34
N ASP A 31 5.93 12.41 -7.45
CA ASP A 31 6.28 11.55 -8.58
C ASP A 31 5.29 10.38 -8.71
N ALA A 32 4.79 10.18 -9.91
CA ALA A 32 3.93 9.06 -10.27
C ALA A 32 4.60 8.22 -11.36
N THR A 33 4.63 6.91 -11.16
CA THR A 33 5.15 5.95 -12.15
C THR A 33 4.14 4.83 -12.38
N ALA A 34 4.10 4.31 -13.61
CA ALA A 34 3.32 3.13 -13.97
C ALA A 34 4.11 2.24 -14.93
N GLY A 35 3.72 0.94 -15.03
CA GLY A 35 4.35 -0.01 -15.94
C GLY A 35 5.86 -0.15 -15.69
N ASN A 36 6.27 -0.49 -14.47
CA ASN A 36 7.68 -0.59 -14.06
C ASN A 36 8.53 0.65 -14.41
N GLY A 37 7.93 1.85 -14.28
CA GLY A 37 8.62 3.11 -14.55
C GLY A 37 8.64 3.54 -16.02
N ALA A 38 8.00 2.79 -16.92
CA ALA A 38 7.87 3.16 -18.34
C ALA A 38 7.06 4.45 -18.53
N LYS A 39 6.04 4.66 -17.69
CA LYS A 39 5.29 5.92 -17.64
C LYS A 39 5.70 6.69 -16.40
N ARG A 40 6.06 7.96 -16.58
CA ARG A 40 6.45 8.87 -15.50
C ARG A 40 5.68 10.17 -15.61
N GLY A 41 5.36 10.78 -14.47
CA GLY A 41 4.69 12.07 -14.38
C GLY A 41 4.68 12.58 -12.95
N THR A 42 4.04 13.71 -12.75
CA THR A 42 3.83 14.32 -11.43
C THR A 42 2.34 14.53 -11.26
N ILE A 43 1.83 14.22 -10.07
CA ILE A 43 0.46 14.51 -9.66
C ILE A 43 0.57 15.49 -8.50
N ALA A 44 0.04 16.70 -8.66
CA ALA A 44 0.14 17.74 -7.65
C ALA A 44 -0.45 17.27 -6.32
N ASP A 45 0.29 17.52 -5.23
CA ASP A 45 -0.08 17.15 -3.86
C ASP A 45 -0.31 15.64 -3.61
N LYS A 46 0.07 14.76 -4.56
CA LYS A 46 -0.05 13.31 -4.37
C LYS A 46 0.63 12.85 -3.09
N GLY A 47 1.84 13.36 -2.82
CA GLY A 47 2.59 13.01 -1.61
C GLY A 47 1.86 13.40 -0.34
N VAL A 48 1.24 14.60 -0.31
CA VAL A 48 0.42 15.06 0.82
C VAL A 48 -0.78 14.13 1.03
N MET A 49 -1.51 13.84 -0.05
CA MET A 49 -2.72 13.00 0.02
C MET A 49 -2.39 11.57 0.44
N ASN A 50 -1.33 10.98 -0.11
CA ASN A 50 -0.90 9.63 0.25
C ASN A 50 -0.46 9.54 1.72
N ASN A 51 0.30 10.54 2.21
CA ASN A 51 0.74 10.58 3.60
C ASN A 51 -0.46 10.67 4.56
N LYS A 52 -1.39 11.59 4.32
CA LYS A 52 -2.60 11.76 5.14
C LYS A 52 -3.48 10.51 5.13
N MET A 53 -3.73 9.91 3.97
CA MET A 53 -4.51 8.67 3.87
C MET A 53 -3.84 7.50 4.58
N THR A 54 -2.52 7.37 4.43
CA THR A 54 -1.76 6.32 5.11
C THR A 54 -1.84 6.47 6.63
N ALA A 55 -1.63 7.67 7.16
CA ALA A 55 -1.76 7.94 8.60
C ALA A 55 -3.17 7.59 9.10
N PHE A 56 -4.20 8.05 8.38
CA PHE A 56 -5.60 7.76 8.71
C PHE A 56 -5.89 6.25 8.77
N PHE A 57 -5.44 5.48 7.77
CA PHE A 57 -5.66 4.04 7.75
C PHE A 57 -4.86 3.32 8.85
N PHE A 58 -3.64 3.74 9.14
CA PHE A 58 -2.87 3.15 10.24
C PHE A 58 -3.53 3.43 11.59
N ASP A 59 -4.06 4.62 11.81
CA ASP A 59 -4.84 4.94 13.03
C ASP A 59 -6.13 4.10 13.12
N LEU A 60 -6.79 3.82 12.00
CA LEU A 60 -7.93 2.92 11.95
C LEU A 60 -7.52 1.49 12.31
N LEU A 61 -6.44 0.99 11.73
CA LEU A 61 -5.94 -0.37 11.97
C LEU A 61 -5.41 -0.56 13.39
N ALA A 62 -4.82 0.49 13.99
CA ALA A 62 -4.39 0.46 15.39
C ALA A 62 -5.54 0.20 16.36
N LYS A 63 -6.72 0.79 16.10
CA LYS A 63 -7.93 0.57 16.92
C LYS A 63 -8.41 -0.88 16.89
N GLU A 64 -8.08 -1.60 15.83
CA GLU A 64 -8.39 -3.02 15.64
C GLU A 64 -7.23 -3.95 16.08
N GLY A 65 -6.21 -3.38 16.72
CA GLY A 65 -5.08 -4.12 17.28
C GLY A 65 -4.13 -4.70 16.22
N ILE A 66 -4.05 -4.08 15.03
CA ILE A 66 -3.10 -4.47 13.98
C ILE A 66 -1.79 -3.72 14.20
N PRO A 67 -0.67 -4.42 14.44
CA PRO A 67 0.62 -3.78 14.64
C PRO A 67 1.14 -3.20 13.32
N HIS A 68 1.59 -1.95 13.36
CA HIS A 68 2.13 -1.25 12.20
C HIS A 68 3.32 -0.35 12.57
N HIS A 69 4.05 0.11 11.56
CA HIS A 69 5.26 0.89 11.74
C HIS A 69 5.02 2.40 11.94
N TYR A 70 3.85 2.92 11.64
CA TYR A 70 3.52 4.34 11.76
C TYR A 70 3.61 4.81 13.20
N ILE A 71 4.25 5.97 13.44
CA ILE A 71 4.40 6.60 14.75
C ILE A 71 3.68 7.96 14.76
N SER A 72 4.00 8.83 13.80
CA SER A 72 3.44 10.19 13.74
C SER A 72 3.63 10.83 12.37
N MET A 73 2.92 11.91 12.11
CA MET A 73 2.99 12.71 10.90
C MET A 73 3.46 14.14 11.25
N PRO A 74 4.79 14.43 11.25
CA PRO A 74 5.32 15.72 11.63
C PRO A 74 5.01 16.85 10.64
N SER A 75 4.75 16.51 9.37
CA SER A 75 4.31 17.47 8.35
C SER A 75 3.37 16.77 7.35
N ASP A 76 2.74 17.57 6.48
CA ASP A 76 1.82 17.02 5.46
C ASP A 76 2.50 16.02 4.51
N ARG A 77 3.84 16.07 4.36
CA ARG A 77 4.62 15.22 3.45
C ARG A 77 5.53 14.22 4.16
N GLU A 78 5.58 14.26 5.47
CA GLU A 78 6.54 13.46 6.23
C GLU A 78 5.84 12.59 7.26
N MET A 79 6.33 11.39 7.39
CA MET A 79 5.86 10.38 8.33
C MET A 79 7.05 9.81 9.11
N ILE A 80 6.89 9.67 10.41
CA ILE A 80 7.83 8.94 11.27
C ILE A 80 7.34 7.50 11.37
N VAL A 81 8.25 6.57 11.13
CA VAL A 81 7.97 5.14 11.18
C VAL A 81 9.04 4.41 12.00
N LYS A 82 8.66 3.28 12.59
CA LYS A 82 9.61 2.35 13.21
C LYS A 82 10.55 1.79 12.16
N LYS A 83 11.81 1.64 12.52
CA LYS A 83 12.78 0.91 11.72
C LYS A 83 12.44 -0.59 11.76
N LEU A 84 12.28 -1.17 10.59
CA LEU A 84 12.00 -2.59 10.42
C LEU A 84 13.01 -3.25 9.48
N THR A 85 13.24 -4.54 9.66
CA THR A 85 13.86 -5.38 8.64
C THR A 85 12.76 -5.83 7.68
N ILE A 86 12.70 -5.23 6.50
CA ILE A 86 11.63 -5.49 5.52
C ILE A 86 11.74 -6.93 5.02
N ILE A 87 10.62 -7.64 5.00
CA ILE A 87 10.46 -8.92 4.32
C ILE A 87 10.27 -8.58 2.84
N PRO A 88 11.15 -9.04 1.91
CA PRO A 88 11.12 -8.60 0.52
C PRO A 88 9.98 -9.27 -0.27
N LEU A 89 8.77 -9.11 0.21
CA LEU A 89 7.52 -9.58 -0.40
C LEU A 89 6.54 -8.43 -0.53
N GLU A 90 5.91 -8.33 -1.67
CA GLU A 90 4.64 -7.64 -1.84
C GLU A 90 3.52 -8.65 -1.66
N VAL A 91 2.59 -8.37 -0.75
CA VAL A 91 1.43 -9.21 -0.46
C VAL A 91 0.20 -8.52 -1.02
N ILE A 92 -0.42 -9.11 -2.03
CA ILE A 92 -1.52 -8.48 -2.75
C ILE A 92 -2.82 -9.21 -2.43
N ILE A 93 -3.81 -8.47 -1.94
CA ILE A 93 -5.14 -8.99 -1.64
C ILE A 93 -6.10 -8.53 -2.74
N ARG A 94 -6.86 -9.47 -3.32
CA ARG A 94 -7.75 -9.23 -4.44
C ARG A 94 -9.19 -9.60 -4.08
N ASN A 95 -10.06 -8.61 -3.98
CA ASN A 95 -11.50 -8.78 -3.72
C ASN A 95 -12.32 -8.83 -5.02
N VAL A 96 -11.82 -8.17 -6.06
CA VAL A 96 -12.49 -8.04 -7.37
C VAL A 96 -11.44 -8.23 -8.45
N ALA A 97 -11.81 -8.89 -9.55
CA ALA A 97 -10.92 -9.06 -10.70
C ALA A 97 -10.61 -7.70 -11.33
N ALA A 98 -9.33 -7.30 -11.29
CA ALA A 98 -8.86 -6.06 -11.90
C ALA A 98 -7.37 -6.16 -12.26
N GLY A 99 -6.89 -5.25 -13.10
CA GLY A 99 -5.49 -5.13 -13.47
C GLY A 99 -4.86 -6.46 -13.90
N SER A 100 -3.68 -6.78 -13.35
CA SER A 100 -2.92 -7.98 -13.75
C SER A 100 -3.62 -9.30 -13.43
N LEU A 101 -4.46 -9.37 -12.39
CA LEU A 101 -5.24 -10.59 -12.09
C LEU A 101 -6.22 -10.88 -13.22
N ALA A 102 -7.03 -9.89 -13.60
CA ALA A 102 -8.00 -10.04 -14.67
C ALA A 102 -7.34 -10.47 -15.98
N GLN A 103 -6.23 -9.81 -16.34
CA GLN A 103 -5.47 -10.13 -17.56
C GLN A 103 -4.89 -11.55 -17.57
N ARG A 104 -4.23 -11.96 -16.48
CA ARG A 104 -3.56 -13.27 -16.39
C ARG A 104 -4.53 -14.45 -16.38
N LEU A 105 -5.69 -14.26 -15.75
CA LEU A 105 -6.67 -15.34 -15.60
C LEU A 105 -7.79 -15.28 -16.66
N GLY A 106 -7.77 -14.28 -17.55
CA GLY A 106 -8.81 -14.08 -18.55
C GLY A 106 -10.18 -13.78 -17.96
N LEU A 107 -10.21 -13.12 -16.79
CA LEU A 107 -11.44 -12.72 -16.12
C LEU A 107 -11.89 -11.35 -16.60
N GLU A 108 -13.21 -11.15 -16.63
CA GLU A 108 -13.78 -9.83 -16.86
C GLU A 108 -13.46 -8.90 -15.69
N GLU A 109 -13.04 -7.67 -15.98
CA GLU A 109 -12.77 -6.65 -14.96
C GLU A 109 -14.06 -6.28 -14.22
N GLY A 110 -14.00 -6.25 -12.91
CA GLY A 110 -15.15 -5.91 -12.05
C GLY A 110 -15.90 -7.13 -11.51
N VAL A 111 -15.54 -8.34 -11.91
CA VAL A 111 -16.14 -9.57 -11.35
C VAL A 111 -15.65 -9.76 -9.91
N PRO A 112 -16.57 -9.82 -8.91
CA PRO A 112 -16.19 -10.08 -7.52
C PRO A 112 -15.60 -11.49 -7.39
N MET A 113 -14.52 -11.60 -6.63
CA MET A 113 -13.96 -12.89 -6.25
C MET A 113 -14.84 -13.53 -5.16
N PRO A 114 -15.07 -14.84 -5.18
CA PRO A 114 -15.91 -15.53 -4.19
C PRO A 114 -15.32 -15.48 -2.77
N PHE A 115 -14.02 -15.26 -2.66
CA PHE A 115 -13.25 -15.02 -1.45
C PHE A 115 -12.01 -14.18 -1.79
N PRO A 116 -11.40 -13.47 -0.82
CA PRO A 116 -10.18 -12.71 -1.08
C PRO A 116 -9.05 -13.61 -1.56
N VAL A 117 -8.46 -13.29 -2.71
CA VAL A 117 -7.29 -13.99 -3.23
C VAL A 117 -6.04 -13.31 -2.72
N ILE A 118 -5.08 -14.08 -2.19
CA ILE A 118 -3.78 -13.57 -1.76
C ILE A 118 -2.72 -14.01 -2.76
N GLU A 119 -1.93 -13.04 -3.22
CA GLU A 119 -0.79 -13.26 -4.12
C GLU A 119 0.47 -12.69 -3.51
N TYR A 120 1.61 -13.26 -3.88
CA TYR A 120 2.93 -12.79 -3.48
C TYR A 120 3.74 -12.38 -4.69
N CYS A 121 4.46 -11.25 -4.60
CA CYS A 121 5.51 -10.88 -5.54
C CYS A 121 6.83 -10.70 -4.77
N TYR A 122 7.93 -11.07 -5.42
CA TYR A 122 9.25 -10.75 -4.90
C TYR A 122 9.52 -9.27 -5.10
N LYS A 123 9.76 -8.55 -4.01
CA LYS A 123 10.08 -7.12 -4.04
C LYS A 123 11.49 -6.92 -4.60
N ASN A 124 11.60 -6.87 -5.91
CA ASN A 124 12.84 -6.67 -6.64
C ASN A 124 12.58 -5.98 -7.98
N ASP A 125 12.75 -4.67 -8.00
CA ASP A 125 12.51 -3.82 -9.19
C ASP A 125 13.31 -4.27 -10.42
N ASP A 126 14.54 -4.76 -10.24
CA ASP A 126 15.42 -5.21 -11.35
C ASP A 126 14.87 -6.46 -12.04
N LEU A 127 14.11 -7.29 -11.30
CA LEU A 127 13.45 -8.48 -11.83
C LEU A 127 11.98 -8.22 -12.23
N GLY A 128 11.48 -7.00 -12.04
CA GLY A 128 10.10 -6.63 -12.36
C GLY A 128 9.06 -7.22 -11.38
N ASP A 129 9.44 -7.40 -10.12
CA ASP A 129 8.59 -7.89 -9.03
C ASP A 129 7.86 -9.20 -9.38
N PRO A 130 8.60 -10.30 -9.71
CA PRO A 130 8.00 -11.53 -10.20
C PRO A 130 7.12 -12.20 -9.16
N MET A 131 6.02 -12.81 -9.62
CA MET A 131 5.12 -13.58 -8.76
C MET A 131 5.83 -14.79 -8.15
N LEU A 132 5.59 -14.98 -6.86
CA LEU A 132 6.06 -16.13 -6.10
C LEU A 132 4.87 -16.93 -5.54
N ASN A 133 5.09 -18.23 -5.36
CA ASN A 133 4.27 -19.07 -4.49
C ASN A 133 5.05 -19.43 -3.22
N ARG A 134 4.40 -20.07 -2.26
CA ARG A 134 5.02 -20.44 -0.96
C ARG A 134 6.27 -21.30 -1.13
N TYR A 135 6.34 -22.17 -2.15
CA TYR A 135 7.52 -23.02 -2.40
C TYR A 135 8.74 -22.19 -2.84
N HIS A 136 8.52 -21.18 -3.71
CA HIS A 136 9.57 -20.24 -4.08
C HIS A 136 10.08 -19.46 -2.86
N ILE A 137 9.16 -18.91 -2.05
CA ILE A 137 9.49 -18.13 -0.84
C ILE A 137 10.34 -18.96 0.13
N ARG A 138 9.97 -20.22 0.35
CA ARG A 138 10.73 -21.16 1.20
C ARG A 138 12.10 -21.48 0.62
N ALA A 139 12.18 -21.81 -0.66
CA ALA A 139 13.43 -22.16 -1.35
C ALA A 139 14.42 -21.00 -1.31
N MET A 140 13.93 -19.76 -1.45
CA MET A 140 14.71 -18.53 -1.37
C MET A 140 15.00 -18.09 0.07
N LYS A 141 14.42 -18.76 1.08
CA LYS A 141 14.56 -18.41 2.51
C LYS A 141 14.11 -16.97 2.83
N ILE A 142 13.10 -16.47 2.13
CA ILE A 142 12.55 -15.12 2.32
C ILE A 142 11.73 -15.08 3.62
N ALA A 143 10.87 -16.08 3.83
CA ALA A 143 10.06 -16.26 5.03
C ALA A 143 9.80 -17.73 5.29
N THR A 144 9.54 -18.07 6.55
CA THR A 144 9.09 -19.40 6.98
C THR A 144 7.59 -19.58 6.72
N ASP A 145 7.10 -20.82 6.78
CA ASP A 145 5.66 -21.09 6.67
C ASP A 145 4.87 -20.41 7.79
N ALA A 146 5.39 -20.41 9.02
CA ALA A 146 4.75 -19.75 10.17
C ALA A 146 4.63 -18.23 9.96
N GLU A 147 5.68 -17.60 9.45
CA GLU A 147 5.64 -16.17 9.12
C GLU A 147 4.66 -15.88 7.98
N LEU A 148 4.57 -16.73 6.97
CA LEU A 148 3.59 -16.58 5.90
C LEU A 148 2.17 -16.77 6.42
N ASP A 149 1.91 -17.71 7.33
CA ASP A 149 0.60 -17.89 7.95
C ASP A 149 0.19 -16.65 8.75
N GLU A 150 1.13 -16.05 9.49
CA GLU A 150 0.90 -14.82 10.23
C GLU A 150 0.61 -13.63 9.30
N ILE A 151 1.39 -13.48 8.22
CA ILE A 151 1.19 -12.44 7.19
C ILE A 151 -0.19 -12.60 6.52
N GLU A 152 -0.57 -13.83 6.14
CA GLU A 152 -1.88 -14.09 5.53
C GLU A 152 -3.03 -13.76 6.50
N HIS A 153 -2.93 -14.20 7.75
CA HIS A 153 -3.94 -13.91 8.77
C HIS A 153 -4.09 -12.40 8.99
N MET A 154 -2.98 -11.68 9.14
CA MET A 154 -2.98 -10.23 9.31
C MET A 154 -3.54 -9.52 8.06
N SER A 155 -3.16 -9.97 6.87
CA SER A 155 -3.64 -9.40 5.59
C SER A 155 -5.15 -9.55 5.42
N LEU A 156 -5.72 -10.71 5.77
CA LEU A 156 -7.17 -10.93 5.74
C LEU A 156 -7.90 -10.07 6.78
N LYS A 157 -7.34 -9.93 7.98
CA LYS A 157 -7.90 -9.04 9.01
C LYS A 157 -7.87 -7.58 8.55
N ILE A 158 -6.77 -7.12 7.95
CA ILE A 158 -6.67 -5.79 7.36
C ILE A 158 -7.73 -5.60 6.26
N ASN A 159 -7.89 -6.58 5.37
CA ASN A 159 -8.90 -6.55 4.32
C ASN A 159 -10.31 -6.37 4.88
N ASP A 160 -10.66 -7.12 5.90
CA ASP A 160 -11.98 -7.04 6.56
C ASP A 160 -12.22 -5.65 7.15
N VAL A 161 -11.25 -5.10 7.88
CA VAL A 161 -11.36 -3.77 8.50
C VAL A 161 -11.52 -2.69 7.43
N LEU A 162 -10.64 -2.69 6.42
CA LEU A 162 -10.67 -1.69 5.36
C LEU A 162 -11.94 -1.78 4.53
N THR A 163 -12.36 -2.99 4.12
CA THR A 163 -13.57 -3.19 3.32
C THR A 163 -14.81 -2.72 4.06
N LYS A 164 -14.95 -3.08 5.34
CA LYS A 164 -16.08 -2.63 6.18
C LYS A 164 -16.12 -1.12 6.30
N PHE A 165 -14.98 -0.49 6.62
CA PHE A 165 -14.90 0.97 6.75
C PHE A 165 -15.20 1.67 5.42
N LEU A 166 -14.54 1.27 4.33
CA LEU A 166 -14.68 1.90 3.01
C LEU A 166 -16.12 1.80 2.49
N LYS A 167 -16.82 0.71 2.78
CA LYS A 167 -18.23 0.55 2.42
C LYS A 167 -19.12 1.62 3.05
N THR A 168 -18.84 2.07 4.29
CA THR A 168 -19.55 3.19 4.92
C THR A 168 -19.31 4.52 4.19
N LYS A 169 -18.25 4.61 3.41
CA LYS A 169 -17.85 5.77 2.59
C LYS A 169 -18.25 5.64 1.11
N ARG A 170 -19.06 4.63 0.77
CA ARG A 170 -19.48 4.31 -0.60
C ARG A 170 -18.27 4.09 -1.53
N VAL A 171 -17.26 3.39 -1.03
CA VAL A 171 -16.06 3.02 -1.75
C VAL A 171 -15.84 1.52 -1.67
N ASP A 172 -15.63 0.88 -2.82
CA ASP A 172 -15.25 -0.52 -2.91
C ASP A 172 -13.72 -0.65 -2.92
N LEU A 173 -13.19 -1.51 -2.05
CA LEU A 173 -11.79 -1.92 -2.07
C LEU A 173 -11.64 -3.10 -3.05
N ILE A 174 -11.07 -2.84 -4.20
CA ILE A 174 -10.93 -3.79 -5.29
C ILE A 174 -9.77 -4.74 -5.04
N ASP A 175 -8.59 -4.18 -4.86
CA ASP A 175 -7.38 -4.87 -4.46
C ASP A 175 -6.41 -3.89 -3.80
N PHE A 176 -5.42 -4.42 -3.11
CA PHE A 176 -4.37 -3.62 -2.51
C PHE A 176 -3.12 -4.44 -2.21
N LYS A 177 -1.99 -3.74 -2.16
CA LYS A 177 -0.68 -4.28 -1.82
C LYS A 177 -0.33 -3.91 -0.39
N LEU A 178 0.19 -4.89 0.37
CA LEU A 178 0.78 -4.71 1.68
C LEU A 178 2.25 -5.13 1.67
N GLU A 179 3.03 -4.52 2.53
CA GLU A 179 4.40 -4.95 2.83
C GLU A 179 4.55 -5.13 4.35
N PHE A 180 5.41 -6.06 4.74
CA PHE A 180 5.65 -6.39 6.13
C PHE A 180 7.14 -6.35 6.44
N GLY A 181 7.47 -6.10 7.67
CA GLY A 181 8.83 -6.19 8.18
C GLY A 181 8.85 -6.79 9.57
N LYS A 182 10.05 -7.06 10.08
CA LYS A 182 10.28 -7.53 11.44
C LYS A 182 10.87 -6.41 12.28
N ASP A 183 10.33 -6.23 13.47
CA ASP A 183 10.94 -5.36 14.48
C ASP A 183 12.17 -6.02 15.12
N VAL A 184 12.77 -5.36 16.11
CA VAL A 184 13.97 -5.84 16.81
C VAL A 184 13.74 -7.13 17.60
N ASP A 185 12.49 -7.43 17.97
CA ASP A 185 12.08 -8.60 18.70
C ASP A 185 11.64 -9.75 17.75
N GLY A 186 11.64 -9.51 16.44
CA GLY A 186 11.26 -10.47 15.41
C GLY A 186 9.75 -10.52 15.13
N ASN A 187 8.95 -9.64 15.73
CA ASN A 187 7.52 -9.56 15.47
C ASN A 187 7.23 -9.05 14.07
N ILE A 188 6.23 -9.62 13.40
CA ILE A 188 5.79 -9.16 12.08
C ILE A 188 4.94 -7.90 12.24
N ILE A 189 5.33 -6.84 11.55
CA ILE A 189 4.73 -5.51 11.62
C ILE A 189 4.31 -5.08 10.20
N LEU A 190 3.11 -4.53 10.05
CA LEU A 190 2.67 -3.90 8.82
C LEU A 190 3.51 -2.66 8.52
N ALA A 191 4.03 -2.57 7.32
CA ALA A 191 4.90 -1.51 6.83
C ALA A 191 4.30 -0.80 5.60
N ASP A 192 5.13 -0.05 4.88
CA ASP A 192 4.83 0.68 3.65
C ASP A 192 3.72 1.72 3.83
N GLU A 193 2.71 1.72 2.99
CA GLU A 193 1.60 2.67 2.97
C GLU A 193 0.28 1.97 2.64
N ILE A 194 -0.82 2.66 2.92
CA ILE A 194 -2.15 2.33 2.41
C ILE A 194 -2.70 3.61 1.77
N SER A 195 -2.64 3.67 0.45
CA SER A 195 -2.93 4.89 -0.32
C SER A 195 -3.46 4.54 -1.72
N PRO A 196 -3.92 5.52 -2.51
CA PRO A 196 -4.30 5.29 -3.90
C PRO A 196 -3.15 4.80 -4.81
N ASP A 197 -1.90 4.85 -4.35
CA ASP A 197 -0.76 4.34 -5.11
C ASP A 197 -0.66 2.82 -5.09
N ASN A 198 -1.06 2.19 -3.98
CA ASN A 198 -1.00 0.74 -3.78
C ASN A 198 -2.37 0.06 -3.58
N CYS A 199 -3.46 0.82 -3.59
CA CYS A 199 -4.83 0.31 -3.50
C CYS A 199 -5.63 0.72 -4.74
N ARG A 200 -6.53 -0.17 -5.20
CA ARG A 200 -7.60 0.19 -6.13
C ARG A 200 -8.88 0.45 -5.37
N PHE A 201 -9.37 1.66 -5.52
CA PHE A 201 -10.62 2.14 -4.92
C PHE A 201 -11.58 2.55 -6.01
N TRP A 202 -12.77 1.97 -6.00
CA TRP A 202 -13.82 2.37 -6.92
C TRP A 202 -15.01 2.95 -6.17
N ASP A 203 -15.67 3.93 -6.77
CA ASP A 203 -16.97 4.39 -6.28
C ASP A 203 -17.97 3.24 -6.31
N SER A 204 -18.69 3.02 -5.21
CA SER A 204 -19.58 1.85 -5.09
C SER A 204 -20.77 1.90 -6.06
N ASP A 205 -21.22 3.09 -6.45
CA ASP A 205 -22.38 3.26 -7.31
C ASP A 205 -22.00 3.38 -8.78
N THR A 206 -21.05 4.27 -9.08
CA THR A 206 -20.67 4.59 -10.46
C THR A 206 -19.58 3.68 -11.01
N LYS A 207 -18.86 2.96 -10.13
CA LYS A 207 -17.65 2.19 -10.45
C LYS A 207 -16.50 3.03 -11.01
N GLU A 208 -16.56 4.35 -10.81
CA GLU A 208 -15.49 5.25 -11.17
C GLU A 208 -14.23 4.96 -10.33
N LYS A 209 -13.07 5.01 -10.99
CA LYS A 209 -11.78 4.76 -10.37
C LYS A 209 -11.33 5.97 -9.57
N LEU A 210 -11.05 5.78 -8.28
CA LEU A 210 -10.64 6.82 -7.32
C LEU A 210 -9.18 6.63 -6.87
N ASP A 211 -8.33 6.11 -7.76
CA ASP A 211 -6.97 5.70 -7.46
C ASP A 211 -6.00 5.93 -8.62
N LYS A 212 -4.78 5.43 -8.51
CA LYS A 212 -3.72 5.56 -9.50
C LYS A 212 -4.04 4.94 -10.88
N ASP A 213 -5.08 4.12 -11.01
CA ASP A 213 -5.48 3.59 -12.32
C ASP A 213 -5.91 4.71 -13.27
N ARG A 214 -6.39 5.85 -12.76
CA ARG A 214 -6.63 7.03 -13.60
C ARG A 214 -5.37 7.50 -14.31
N PHE A 215 -4.23 7.52 -13.61
CA PHE A 215 -2.93 7.84 -14.20
C PHE A 215 -2.42 6.71 -15.10
N ARG A 216 -2.55 5.44 -14.67
CA ARG A 216 -2.12 4.28 -15.47
C ARG A 216 -2.80 4.20 -16.83
N ARG A 217 -4.09 4.57 -16.89
CA ARG A 217 -4.98 4.40 -18.05
C ARG A 217 -5.32 5.71 -18.78
N ASP A 218 -4.67 6.82 -18.45
CA ASP A 218 -4.92 8.15 -19.04
C ASP A 218 -6.39 8.61 -18.96
N LEU A 219 -7.07 8.32 -17.84
CA LEU A 219 -8.47 8.67 -17.65
C LEU A 219 -8.70 10.15 -17.28
N GLY A 220 -7.64 10.93 -17.05
CA GLY A 220 -7.73 12.33 -16.62
C GLY A 220 -8.19 12.50 -15.16
N ASN A 221 -8.26 13.74 -14.70
CA ASN A 221 -8.76 14.15 -13.38
C ASN A 221 -8.16 13.33 -12.21
N VAL A 222 -6.86 13.00 -12.28
CA VAL A 222 -6.19 12.16 -11.26
C VAL A 222 -6.16 12.87 -9.92
N GLU A 223 -5.81 14.16 -9.90
CA GLU A 223 -5.73 14.99 -8.69
C GLU A 223 -7.09 15.09 -7.99
N ASP A 224 -8.17 15.34 -8.76
CA ASP A 224 -9.51 15.42 -8.21
C ASP A 224 -9.96 14.09 -7.60
N ALA A 225 -9.63 12.96 -8.21
CA ALA A 225 -9.94 11.65 -7.68
C ALA A 225 -9.23 11.38 -6.32
N TYR A 226 -7.98 11.80 -6.18
CA TYR A 226 -7.24 11.70 -4.91
C TYR A 226 -7.83 12.63 -3.84
N LYS A 227 -8.18 13.87 -4.19
CA LYS A 227 -8.83 14.83 -3.28
C LYS A 227 -10.20 14.34 -2.83
N GLU A 228 -11.03 13.90 -3.77
CA GLU A 228 -12.34 13.32 -3.49
C GLU A 228 -12.23 12.12 -2.54
N LYS A 229 -11.22 11.26 -2.76
CA LYS A 229 -10.95 10.12 -1.90
C LYS A 229 -10.58 10.55 -0.49
N LEU A 230 -9.64 11.48 -0.35
CA LEU A 230 -9.23 12.00 0.96
C LEU A 230 -10.43 12.61 1.69
N HIS A 231 -11.22 13.45 1.01
CA HIS A 231 -12.42 14.05 1.58
C HIS A 231 -13.44 13.01 2.07
N ARG A 232 -13.72 11.98 1.27
CA ARG A 232 -14.65 10.90 1.68
C ARG A 232 -14.17 10.14 2.91
N LEU A 233 -12.85 9.92 3.02
CA LEU A 233 -12.27 9.16 4.13
C LEU A 233 -12.26 9.97 5.43
N THR A 234 -11.73 11.19 5.38
CA THR A 234 -11.40 11.99 6.56
C THR A 234 -12.43 13.07 6.86
N GLY A 235 -13.21 13.50 5.88
CA GLY A 235 -14.07 14.68 5.96
C GLY A 235 -13.32 16.00 5.84
N GLU A 236 -12.01 15.97 5.57
CA GLU A 236 -11.18 17.16 5.29
C GLU A 236 -11.31 17.59 3.83
N ALA A 237 -11.32 18.91 3.60
CA ALA A 237 -11.38 19.50 2.27
C ALA A 237 -9.97 19.60 1.62
#